data_256e6c311bf4a03a157b90fa2639ca6e
#
_entry.id   256e6c311bf4a03a157b90fa2639ca6e
#
_cell.length_a   1.000
_cell.length_b   1.000
_cell.length_c   1.000
_cell.angle_alpha   90.00
_cell.angle_beta   90.00
_cell.angle_gamma   90.00
#
_symmetry.space_group_name_H-M   'P 1'
#
loop_
_entity.id
_entity.type
_entity.pdbx_description
1 polymer ?
#
loop_
_entity_poly.entity_id
_entity_poly.type
_entity_poly.pdbx_seq_one_letter_code
_entity_poly.pdbx_strand_id
1 'polypeptide(L)'
;MLSRELLQQVRKLQIQTGRQVADVLAGQYRSAFRGRGIEFDEVRPYVPGDEIRTIDWNVTARTGKPFVKRYMEERQLTLMMMADISPSQDFGSQTRSKRDATAELCALLALSASNSDDKVGLALFHGGIEQYIPPRKGQKHSLRVVREVLAHGAVDEDRSVTKSLKRKRWLSFGKQPIPRKSQRQSTNISGAMQFLMSVSVRRTVCFVISDFQDDHFISAMQSANRRHDVIAVLMQDPRERNIPNVGLIRLKDSETGQTKIYDSGSAGFRNHVQTMTDQRIESLRKMFYRSDIDFIEVDVTRSLVSPLTEFFRMRQKRIHR
;
A
#
# COMPACT_ATOMS: atom_id res chain seq x y z
N MET A 1 18.12 14.97 11.61
CA MET A 1 17.17 16.09 11.42
C MET A 1 16.53 15.90 10.05
N LEU A 2 15.23 16.04 9.93
CA LEU A 2 14.52 16.00 8.65
C LEU A 2 14.89 17.23 7.82
N SER A 3 15.12 17.06 6.52
CA SER A 3 15.32 18.21 5.63
C SER A 3 14.04 19.07 5.62
N ARG A 4 14.19 20.38 5.51
CA ARG A 4 13.04 21.31 5.40
C ARG A 4 12.13 20.94 4.21
N GLU A 5 12.69 20.37 3.16
CA GLU A 5 12.01 19.92 1.96
C GLU A 5 11.05 18.75 2.24
N LEU A 6 11.47 17.77 3.02
CA LEU A 6 10.61 16.64 3.43
C LEU A 6 9.41 17.09 4.26
N LEU A 7 9.62 18.05 5.17
CA LEU A 7 8.52 18.65 5.93
C LEU A 7 7.56 19.45 5.03
N GLN A 8 8.07 20.12 4.01
CA GLN A 8 7.25 20.81 3.03
C GLN A 8 6.47 19.83 2.16
N GLN A 9 7.07 18.72 1.72
CA GLN A 9 6.38 17.66 0.97
C GLN A 9 5.27 17.01 1.79
N VAL A 10 5.51 16.67 3.05
CA VAL A 10 4.47 16.14 3.96
C VAL A 10 3.33 17.15 4.12
N ARG A 11 3.64 18.43 4.32
CA ARG A 11 2.61 19.49 4.40
C ARG A 11 1.87 19.67 3.08
N LYS A 12 2.58 19.64 1.95
CA LYS A 12 1.98 19.73 0.62
C LYS A 12 1.03 18.56 0.38
N LEU A 13 1.41 17.34 0.74
CA LEU A 13 0.54 16.18 0.68
C LEU A 13 -0.66 16.30 1.60
N GLN A 14 -0.49 16.78 2.84
CA GLN A 14 -1.61 17.05 3.75
C GLN A 14 -2.58 18.11 3.21
N ILE A 15 -2.06 19.14 2.55
CA ILE A 15 -2.87 20.21 1.95
C ILE A 15 -3.54 19.72 0.66
N GLN A 16 -2.83 19.00 -0.21
CA GLN A 16 -3.36 18.44 -1.46
C GLN A 16 -4.40 17.36 -1.21
N THR A 17 -4.20 16.54 -0.18
CA THR A 17 -5.14 15.50 0.23
C THR A 17 -6.40 16.12 0.87
N GLY A 18 -6.36 17.37 1.30
CA GLY A 18 -7.45 18.16 1.88
C GLY A 18 -8.34 17.41 2.88
N ARG A 19 -8.77 18.00 3.97
CA ARG A 19 -9.67 17.34 4.93
C ARG A 19 -10.89 16.72 4.26
N GLN A 20 -11.51 17.40 3.29
CA GLN A 20 -12.69 16.91 2.59
C GLN A 20 -12.44 15.64 1.78
N VAL A 21 -11.29 15.53 1.09
CA VAL A 21 -10.92 14.32 0.33
C VAL A 21 -10.60 13.17 1.28
N ALA A 22 -9.87 13.43 2.36
CA ALA A 22 -9.56 12.42 3.37
C ALA A 22 -10.84 11.91 4.07
N ASP A 23 -11.82 12.77 4.35
CA ASP A 23 -13.06 12.39 5.00
C ASP A 23 -13.98 11.56 4.07
N VAL A 24 -14.07 11.95 2.79
CA VAL A 24 -14.82 11.18 1.78
C VAL A 24 -14.19 9.81 1.56
N LEU A 25 -12.86 9.75 1.41
CA LEU A 25 -12.14 8.49 1.28
C LEU A 25 -12.24 7.63 2.55
N ALA A 26 -12.17 8.23 3.74
CA ALA A 26 -12.32 7.52 5.01
C ALA A 26 -13.72 6.89 5.15
N GLY A 27 -14.77 7.59 4.75
CA GLY A 27 -16.11 7.03 4.71
C GLY A 27 -16.25 5.85 3.76
N GLN A 28 -15.70 5.96 2.56
CA GLN A 28 -15.71 4.90 1.56
C GLN A 28 -14.79 3.74 1.94
N TYR A 29 -13.61 4.01 2.48
CA TYR A 29 -12.70 3.02 3.05
C TYR A 29 -13.41 2.20 4.15
N ARG A 30 -14.03 2.87 5.14
CA ARG A 30 -14.78 2.21 6.21
C ARG A 30 -15.88 1.31 5.65
N SER A 31 -16.65 1.79 4.68
CA SER A 31 -17.72 1.01 4.03
C SER A 31 -17.18 -0.19 3.24
N ALA A 32 -16.03 -0.06 2.59
CA ALA A 32 -15.42 -1.11 1.78
C ALA A 32 -14.76 -2.23 2.61
N PHE A 33 -14.32 -1.91 3.83
CA PHE A 33 -13.61 -2.85 4.71
C PHE A 33 -14.34 -3.16 6.01
N ARG A 34 -15.58 -2.70 6.16
CA ARG A 34 -16.41 -3.03 7.32
C ARG A 34 -16.49 -4.55 7.51
N GLY A 35 -15.69 -5.03 8.47
CA GLY A 35 -15.70 -6.44 8.84
C GLY A 35 -16.91 -6.79 9.66
N ARG A 36 -17.43 -8.01 9.51
CA ARG A 36 -18.40 -8.60 10.45
C ARG A 36 -17.67 -8.94 11.76
N GLY A 37 -17.46 -7.97 12.61
CA GLY A 37 -16.92 -8.15 13.96
C GLY A 37 -17.88 -7.63 14.98
N ILE A 38 -18.20 -8.45 15.97
CA ILE A 38 -19.11 -8.12 17.06
C ILE A 38 -18.24 -7.61 18.20
N GLU A 39 -18.26 -6.30 18.50
CA GLU A 39 -17.71 -5.76 19.76
C GLU A 39 -18.86 -5.50 20.74
N PHE A 40 -18.58 -5.76 22.01
CA PHE A 40 -19.52 -5.44 23.09
C PHE A 40 -19.69 -3.91 23.17
N ASP A 41 -20.91 -3.43 23.02
CA ASP A 41 -21.25 -2.00 23.07
C ASP A 41 -21.79 -1.63 24.46
N GLU A 42 -22.91 -2.20 24.82
CA GLU A 42 -23.59 -1.88 26.07
C GLU A 42 -24.44 -3.04 26.57
N VAL A 43 -24.81 -2.96 27.84
CA VAL A 43 -25.84 -3.83 28.42
C VAL A 43 -27.08 -2.98 28.61
N ARG A 44 -28.20 -3.36 27.95
CA ARG A 44 -29.50 -2.71 28.11
C ARG A 44 -30.53 -3.66 28.63
N PRO A 45 -31.62 -3.16 29.25
CA PRO A 45 -32.73 -4.01 29.62
C PRO A 45 -33.30 -4.77 28.41
N TYR A 46 -33.69 -6.03 28.64
CA TYR A 46 -34.34 -6.86 27.63
C TYR A 46 -35.68 -6.25 27.22
N VAL A 47 -35.94 -6.22 25.93
CA VAL A 47 -37.23 -5.84 25.34
C VAL A 47 -37.78 -7.06 24.60
N PRO A 48 -39.09 -7.36 24.73
CA PRO A 48 -39.70 -8.47 24.00
C PRO A 48 -39.41 -8.37 22.49
N GLY A 49 -38.81 -9.46 21.95
CA GLY A 49 -38.30 -9.50 20.57
C GLY A 49 -36.78 -9.59 20.47
N ASP A 50 -36.05 -9.34 21.55
CA ASP A 50 -34.60 -9.55 21.57
C ASP A 50 -34.26 -11.05 21.57
N GLU A 51 -33.11 -11.39 20.97
CA GLU A 51 -32.64 -12.77 20.92
C GLU A 51 -32.18 -13.23 22.30
N ILE A 52 -32.78 -14.29 22.83
CA ILE A 52 -32.55 -14.85 24.18
C ILE A 52 -31.06 -15.23 24.38
N ARG A 53 -30.35 -15.59 23.31
CA ARG A 53 -28.91 -15.93 23.35
C ARG A 53 -28.00 -14.76 23.70
N THR A 54 -28.49 -13.53 23.56
CA THR A 54 -27.74 -12.31 23.87
C THR A 54 -27.93 -11.87 25.33
N ILE A 55 -28.73 -12.59 26.16
CA ILE A 55 -28.91 -12.26 27.57
C ILE A 55 -27.60 -12.40 28.34
N ASP A 56 -27.26 -11.35 29.09
CA ASP A 56 -26.14 -11.38 30.04
C ASP A 56 -26.64 -11.92 31.39
N TRP A 57 -26.46 -13.22 31.59
CA TRP A 57 -26.87 -13.88 32.82
C TRP A 57 -26.17 -13.37 34.07
N ASN A 58 -24.96 -12.82 33.96
CA ASN A 58 -24.21 -12.27 35.10
C ASN A 58 -24.83 -10.96 35.59
N VAL A 59 -25.20 -10.07 34.67
CA VAL A 59 -25.86 -8.80 34.99
C VAL A 59 -27.30 -9.08 35.44
N THR A 60 -28.00 -9.95 34.75
CA THR A 60 -29.37 -10.38 35.09
C THR A 60 -29.46 -10.94 36.51
N ALA A 61 -28.50 -11.79 36.90
CA ALA A 61 -28.46 -12.36 38.26
C ALA A 61 -28.23 -11.30 39.36
N ARG A 62 -27.49 -10.23 39.03
CA ARG A 62 -27.22 -9.14 40.01
C ARG A 62 -28.36 -8.13 40.11
N THR A 63 -29.07 -7.89 39.02
CA THR A 63 -30.09 -6.83 38.94
C THR A 63 -31.50 -7.35 39.12
N GLY A 64 -31.71 -8.68 39.01
CA GLY A 64 -33.02 -9.32 39.07
C GLY A 64 -33.91 -9.05 37.86
N LYS A 65 -33.42 -8.38 36.84
CA LYS A 65 -34.12 -8.11 35.58
C LYS A 65 -33.25 -8.58 34.40
N PRO A 66 -33.89 -9.12 33.34
CA PRO A 66 -33.12 -9.57 32.19
C PRO A 66 -32.44 -8.40 31.46
N PHE A 67 -31.16 -8.52 31.22
CA PHE A 67 -30.37 -7.62 30.43
C PHE A 67 -29.77 -8.34 29.23
N VAL A 68 -29.69 -7.66 28.07
CA VAL A 68 -29.07 -8.15 26.84
C VAL A 68 -27.79 -7.41 26.54
N LYS A 69 -26.79 -8.16 26.08
CA LYS A 69 -25.56 -7.61 25.52
C LYS A 69 -25.86 -7.09 24.12
N ARG A 70 -25.73 -5.80 23.94
CA ARG A 70 -25.71 -5.21 22.61
C ARG A 70 -24.26 -5.22 22.11
N TYR A 71 -24.08 -5.71 20.92
CA TYR A 71 -22.80 -5.74 20.28
C TYR A 71 -22.82 -4.74 19.12
N MET A 72 -21.88 -3.83 19.10
CA MET A 72 -21.61 -3.00 17.93
C MET A 72 -20.55 -3.66 17.07
N GLU A 73 -20.76 -3.63 15.77
CA GLU A 73 -19.84 -4.22 14.81
C GLU A 73 -18.73 -3.21 14.46
N GLU A 74 -17.86 -2.90 15.44
CA GLU A 74 -16.64 -2.10 15.18
C GLU A 74 -15.38 -2.96 15.27
N ARG A 75 -15.01 -3.60 14.17
CA ARG A 75 -13.72 -4.30 14.07
C ARG A 75 -12.66 -3.32 13.64
N GLN A 76 -11.70 -3.04 14.53
CA GLN A 76 -10.48 -2.33 14.17
C GLN A 76 -9.73 -3.13 13.11
N LEU A 77 -9.58 -2.53 11.95
CA LEU A 77 -8.81 -3.12 10.88
C LEU A 77 -7.32 -2.84 11.08
N THR A 78 -6.51 -3.70 10.52
CA THR A 78 -5.09 -3.45 10.35
C THR A 78 -4.83 -3.28 8.87
N LEU A 79 -4.34 -2.11 8.49
CA LEU A 79 -3.89 -1.79 7.15
C LEU A 79 -2.37 -1.96 7.08
N MET A 80 -1.88 -2.80 6.18
CA MET A 80 -0.48 -2.93 5.86
C MET A 80 -0.23 -2.46 4.42
N MET A 81 0.69 -1.56 4.25
CA MET A 81 1.16 -1.15 2.93
C MET A 81 2.51 -1.79 2.66
N MET A 82 2.59 -2.55 1.57
CA MET A 82 3.81 -3.16 1.06
C MET A 82 4.19 -2.36 -0.19
N ALA A 83 5.15 -1.44 -0.06
CA ALA A 83 5.54 -0.55 -1.14
C ALA A 83 6.89 -0.95 -1.74
N ASP A 84 6.88 -1.18 -3.03
CA ASP A 84 8.06 -1.44 -3.84
C ASP A 84 8.89 -0.16 -3.98
N ILE A 85 10.18 -0.25 -3.66
CA ILE A 85 11.16 0.83 -3.79
C ILE A 85 12.29 0.49 -4.77
N SER A 86 12.04 -0.44 -5.68
CA SER A 86 12.97 -0.79 -6.75
C SER A 86 13.33 0.42 -7.64
N PRO A 87 14.46 0.38 -8.36
CA PRO A 87 14.85 1.47 -9.24
C PRO A 87 13.85 1.79 -10.36
N SER A 88 12.99 0.83 -10.74
CA SER A 88 11.93 1.07 -11.72
C SER A 88 10.89 2.09 -11.22
N GLN A 89 10.76 2.26 -9.89
CA GLN A 89 9.86 3.24 -9.28
C GLN A 89 10.36 4.69 -9.40
N ASP A 90 11.64 4.90 -9.74
CA ASP A 90 12.19 6.25 -9.97
C ASP A 90 11.77 6.83 -11.33
N PHE A 91 11.20 6.00 -12.19
CA PHE A 91 10.70 6.46 -13.49
C PHE A 91 9.50 7.38 -13.34
N GLY A 92 9.52 8.48 -14.09
CA GLY A 92 8.42 9.42 -14.21
C GLY A 92 8.56 10.27 -15.46
N SER A 93 7.53 10.33 -16.28
CA SER A 93 7.53 11.08 -17.54
C SER A 93 7.09 12.54 -17.39
N GLN A 94 6.62 12.91 -16.20
CA GLN A 94 6.20 14.26 -15.83
C GLN A 94 6.90 14.70 -14.54
N THR A 95 6.29 15.64 -13.83
CA THR A 95 6.81 16.18 -12.56
C THR A 95 6.76 15.21 -11.38
N ARG A 96 6.08 14.06 -11.53
CA ARG A 96 5.88 13.06 -10.48
C ARG A 96 6.37 11.70 -10.99
N SER A 97 7.24 11.06 -10.21
CA SER A 97 7.68 9.69 -10.46
C SER A 97 6.67 8.65 -9.93
N LYS A 98 6.84 7.37 -10.30
CA LYS A 98 6.06 6.28 -9.69
C LYS A 98 6.27 6.24 -8.18
N ARG A 99 7.48 6.52 -7.70
CA ARG A 99 7.82 6.59 -6.28
C ARG A 99 7.06 7.71 -5.55
N ASP A 100 6.98 8.91 -6.15
CA ASP A 100 6.22 10.02 -5.58
C ASP A 100 4.72 9.68 -5.51
N ALA A 101 4.20 9.08 -6.56
CA ALA A 101 2.81 8.62 -6.60
C ALA A 101 2.53 7.51 -5.57
N THR A 102 3.48 6.58 -5.37
CA THR A 102 3.41 5.55 -4.32
C THR A 102 3.38 6.19 -2.92
N ALA A 103 4.21 7.21 -2.68
CA ALA A 103 4.21 7.93 -1.41
C ALA A 103 2.89 8.67 -1.16
N GLU A 104 2.34 9.32 -2.20
CA GLU A 104 1.03 9.97 -2.13
C GLU A 104 -0.10 8.97 -1.87
N LEU A 105 -0.09 7.82 -2.54
CA LEU A 105 -1.06 6.74 -2.33
C LEU A 105 -0.99 6.20 -0.90
N CYS A 106 0.21 5.94 -0.40
CA CYS A 106 0.41 5.53 0.99
C CYS A 106 -0.10 6.57 1.98
N ALA A 107 0.09 7.87 1.68
CA ALA A 107 -0.42 8.95 2.51
C ALA A 107 -1.96 8.99 2.53
N LEU A 108 -2.60 8.85 1.37
CA LEU A 108 -4.07 8.79 1.24
C LEU A 108 -4.64 7.62 2.05
N LEU A 109 -4.07 6.43 1.89
CA LEU A 109 -4.50 5.22 2.62
C LEU A 109 -4.26 5.36 4.13
N ALA A 110 -3.08 5.84 4.55
CA ALA A 110 -2.74 5.99 5.95
C ALA A 110 -3.62 7.02 6.67
N LEU A 111 -3.94 8.13 6.02
CA LEU A 111 -4.84 9.15 6.57
C LEU A 111 -6.28 8.65 6.63
N SER A 112 -6.75 7.96 5.59
CA SER A 112 -8.10 7.36 5.57
C SER A 112 -8.29 6.32 6.68
N ALA A 113 -7.32 5.43 6.87
CA ALA A 113 -7.32 4.45 7.95
C ALA A 113 -7.23 5.11 9.35
N SER A 114 -6.40 6.16 9.48
CA SER A 114 -6.28 6.91 10.73
C SER A 114 -7.59 7.60 11.13
N ASN A 115 -8.34 8.16 10.17
CA ASN A 115 -9.65 8.76 10.40
C ASN A 115 -10.72 7.72 10.77
N SER A 116 -10.46 6.44 10.48
CA SER A 116 -11.32 5.30 10.86
C SER A 116 -10.84 4.58 12.13
N ASP A 117 -9.86 5.15 12.85
CA ASP A 117 -9.22 4.57 14.04
C ASP A 117 -8.57 3.19 13.82
N ASP A 118 -8.19 2.88 12.59
CA ASP A 118 -7.53 1.65 12.22
C ASP A 118 -6.00 1.71 12.45
N LYS A 119 -5.38 0.53 12.53
CA LYS A 119 -3.92 0.41 12.66
C LYS A 119 -3.28 0.48 11.28
N VAL A 120 -2.23 1.28 11.15
CA VAL A 120 -1.48 1.46 9.90
C VAL A 120 -0.05 0.98 10.06
N GLY A 121 0.40 0.11 9.17
CA GLY A 121 1.78 -0.37 9.06
C GLY A 121 2.33 -0.18 7.65
N LEU A 122 3.66 -0.25 7.53
CA LEU A 122 4.37 -0.11 6.26
C LEU A 122 5.52 -1.10 6.20
N ALA A 123 5.72 -1.72 5.05
CA ALA A 123 6.95 -2.38 4.70
C ALA A 123 7.43 -1.87 3.34
N LEU A 124 8.65 -1.39 3.28
CA LEU A 124 9.33 -1.02 2.05
C LEU A 124 10.19 -2.21 1.62
N PHE A 125 10.06 -2.61 0.37
CA PHE A 125 10.78 -3.76 -0.15
C PHE A 125 11.37 -3.51 -1.55
N HIS A 126 12.44 -4.24 -1.82
CA HIS A 126 13.05 -4.38 -3.14
C HIS A 126 13.49 -5.84 -3.30
N GLY A 127 14.76 -6.19 -3.24
CA GLY A 127 15.22 -7.59 -3.19
C GLY A 127 14.92 -8.31 -1.86
N GLY A 128 14.51 -7.56 -0.83
CA GLY A 128 14.08 -7.98 0.50
C GLY A 128 13.36 -6.86 1.22
N ILE A 129 13.05 -7.04 2.50
CA ILE A 129 12.46 -5.97 3.31
C ILE A 129 13.57 -5.01 3.76
N GLU A 130 13.50 -3.78 3.27
CA GLU A 130 14.45 -2.72 3.60
C GLU A 130 14.06 -2.00 4.88
N GLN A 131 12.75 -1.79 5.05
CA GLN A 131 12.23 -1.13 6.23
C GLN A 131 10.85 -1.68 6.60
N TYR A 132 10.62 -1.82 7.91
CA TYR A 132 9.34 -2.23 8.46
C TYR A 132 8.91 -1.31 9.59
N ILE A 133 7.68 -0.81 9.48
CA ILE A 133 6.98 -0.06 10.51
C ILE A 133 5.77 -0.88 10.95
N PRO A 134 5.78 -1.41 12.19
CA PRO A 134 4.68 -2.22 12.67
C PRO A 134 3.37 -1.44 12.76
N PRO A 135 2.22 -2.09 12.57
CA PRO A 135 0.91 -1.44 12.60
C PRO A 135 0.61 -0.82 13.95
N ARG A 136 0.34 0.47 13.98
CA ARG A 136 -0.09 1.23 15.18
C ARG A 136 -1.17 2.23 14.79
N LYS A 137 -1.93 2.67 15.79
CA LYS A 137 -2.95 3.71 15.66
C LYS A 137 -2.39 5.13 15.80
N GLY A 138 -3.21 6.06 15.35
CA GLY A 138 -3.11 7.47 15.62
C GLY A 138 -2.39 8.27 14.56
N GLN A 139 -2.83 9.52 14.42
CA GLN A 139 -2.38 10.43 13.38
C GLN A 139 -0.86 10.66 13.36
N LYS A 140 -0.22 10.74 14.54
CA LYS A 140 1.24 10.89 14.63
C LYS A 140 1.98 9.70 14.02
N HIS A 141 1.43 8.48 14.17
CA HIS A 141 2.00 7.28 13.59
C HIS A 141 1.78 7.23 12.08
N SER A 142 0.60 7.58 11.60
CA SER A 142 0.30 7.66 10.16
C SER A 142 1.20 8.68 9.46
N LEU A 143 1.45 9.84 10.07
CA LEU A 143 2.41 10.83 9.57
C LEU A 143 3.85 10.31 9.57
N ARG A 144 4.23 9.47 10.54
CA ARG A 144 5.54 8.80 10.54
C ARG A 144 5.66 7.85 9.35
N VAL A 145 4.61 7.07 9.06
CA VAL A 145 4.56 6.16 7.90
C VAL A 145 4.74 6.95 6.60
N VAL A 146 3.97 8.01 6.40
CA VAL A 146 4.08 8.89 5.21
C VAL A 146 5.50 9.45 5.05
N ARG A 147 6.07 9.96 6.15
CA ARG A 147 7.42 10.51 6.15
C ARG A 147 8.47 9.48 5.73
N GLU A 148 8.33 8.25 6.16
CA GLU A 148 9.30 7.20 5.88
C GLU A 148 9.28 6.77 4.41
N VAL A 149 8.10 6.71 3.78
CA VAL A 149 7.97 6.47 2.34
C VAL A 149 8.65 7.59 1.55
N LEU A 150 8.39 8.85 1.91
CA LEU A 150 8.99 10.02 1.26
C LEU A 150 10.52 10.08 1.46
N ALA A 151 11.01 9.70 2.64
CA ALA A 151 12.44 9.74 2.95
C ALA A 151 13.25 8.75 2.09
N HIS A 152 12.67 7.62 1.72
CA HIS A 152 13.31 6.66 0.81
C HIS A 152 13.35 7.16 -0.64
N GLY A 153 12.46 8.07 -1.05
CA GLY A 153 12.51 8.74 -2.36
C GLY A 153 13.62 9.78 -2.49
N ALA A 154 13.97 10.45 -1.39
CA ALA A 154 14.93 11.57 -1.40
C ALA A 154 16.41 11.14 -1.23
N VAL A 155 16.71 9.87 -0.97
CA VAL A 155 18.05 9.44 -0.53
C VAL A 155 18.99 9.15 -1.71
N ASP A 156 18.51 8.98 -2.93
CA ASP A 156 19.37 8.56 -4.04
C ASP A 156 20.06 9.71 -4.80
N GLU A 157 19.60 10.96 -4.68
CA GLU A 157 20.30 12.10 -5.31
C GLU A 157 21.60 12.51 -4.59
N ASP A 158 21.71 12.25 -3.27
CA ASP A 158 22.85 12.73 -2.47
C ASP A 158 23.90 11.65 -2.16
N ARG A 159 23.66 10.37 -2.54
CA ARG A 159 24.59 9.27 -2.26
C ARG A 159 25.82 9.22 -3.18
N SER A 160 25.86 10.01 -4.24
CA SER A 160 27.02 10.06 -5.14
C SER A 160 28.17 10.93 -4.63
N VAL A 161 27.98 11.80 -3.61
CA VAL A 161 28.97 12.84 -3.24
C VAL A 161 29.60 12.69 -1.86
N THR A 162 29.04 11.95 -0.90
CA THR A 162 29.63 11.94 0.45
C THR A 162 29.84 10.54 1.04
N LYS A 163 30.79 9.78 0.46
CA LYS A 163 31.50 8.75 1.21
C LYS A 163 32.68 9.40 1.93
N SER A 164 32.48 10.01 3.06
CA SER A 164 33.49 10.18 4.13
C SER A 164 32.90 11.06 5.23
N LEU A 165 32.52 10.51 6.36
CA LEU A 165 32.78 11.06 7.68
C LEU A 165 32.14 10.16 8.77
N LYS A 166 33.04 9.44 9.44
CA LYS A 166 33.04 8.95 10.83
C LYS A 166 31.70 8.59 11.50
N ARG A 167 31.39 7.29 11.56
CA ARG A 167 30.47 6.69 12.53
C ARG A 167 31.12 6.60 13.91
N LYS A 168 30.63 7.38 14.88
CA LYS A 168 30.79 7.07 16.29
C LYS A 168 29.91 5.85 16.63
N ARG A 169 30.56 4.78 17.08
CA ARG A 169 29.97 3.58 17.67
C ARG A 169 29.20 3.98 18.91
N TRP A 170 27.90 3.69 18.94
CA TRP A 170 27.17 3.55 20.20
C TRP A 170 26.60 2.14 20.29
N LEU A 171 26.95 1.50 21.38
CA LEU A 171 26.57 0.14 21.74
C LEU A 171 25.06 0.08 21.99
N SER A 172 24.34 -0.79 21.33
CA SER A 172 23.07 -1.29 21.81
C SER A 172 22.90 -2.78 21.44
N PHE A 173 22.48 -3.50 22.42
CA PHE A 173 22.26 -4.92 22.53
C PHE A 173 21.35 -5.47 21.43
N GLY A 174 21.75 -6.57 20.81
CA GLY A 174 20.86 -7.64 20.34
C GLY A 174 19.97 -7.34 19.14
N LYS A 175 20.55 -6.98 17.97
CA LYS A 175 19.93 -7.25 16.66
C LYS A 175 21.04 -7.60 15.69
N GLN A 176 20.94 -8.78 15.08
CA GLN A 176 21.85 -9.19 14.02
C GLN A 176 21.85 -8.15 12.91
N PRO A 177 23.00 -7.72 12.40
CA PRO A 177 23.06 -6.82 11.28
C PRO A 177 22.59 -7.58 10.03
N ILE A 178 21.50 -7.13 9.43
CA ILE A 178 21.09 -7.55 8.09
C ILE A 178 22.24 -7.17 7.14
N PRO A 179 22.81 -8.10 6.39
CA PRO A 179 23.95 -7.80 5.50
C PRO A 179 23.49 -6.88 4.41
N ARG A 180 23.99 -5.64 4.40
CA ARG A 180 23.87 -4.71 3.30
C ARG A 180 24.74 -5.21 2.15
N LYS A 181 24.20 -6.00 1.25
CA LYS A 181 24.80 -6.25 -0.06
C LYS A 181 24.08 -5.36 -1.08
N SER A 182 24.78 -4.37 -1.58
CA SER A 182 24.46 -3.64 -2.79
C SER A 182 24.74 -4.52 -4.02
N GLN A 183 24.02 -5.59 -4.20
CA GLN A 183 23.81 -6.17 -5.52
C GLN A 183 22.45 -5.67 -5.97
N ARG A 184 22.37 -5.16 -7.21
CA ARG A 184 21.14 -4.86 -7.92
C ARG A 184 20.33 -6.15 -7.94
N GLN A 185 19.42 -6.30 -7.00
CA GLN A 185 18.52 -7.45 -6.89
C GLN A 185 17.21 -7.05 -7.59
N SER A 186 16.62 -7.96 -8.32
CA SER A 186 15.27 -7.78 -8.86
C SER A 186 14.26 -7.63 -7.74
N THR A 187 13.15 -6.99 -8.02
CA THR A 187 12.01 -6.90 -7.09
C THR A 187 11.60 -8.29 -6.62
N ASN A 188 11.34 -8.46 -5.32
CA ASN A 188 10.97 -9.74 -4.71
C ASN A 188 9.65 -9.64 -3.95
N ILE A 189 8.55 -9.68 -4.68
CA ILE A 189 7.19 -9.66 -4.12
C ILE A 189 6.93 -10.93 -3.30
N SER A 190 7.46 -12.08 -3.74
CA SER A 190 7.31 -13.35 -3.02
C SER A 190 7.88 -13.28 -1.61
N GLY A 191 9.08 -12.72 -1.46
CA GLY A 191 9.70 -12.48 -0.14
C GLY A 191 8.91 -11.48 0.71
N ALA A 192 8.36 -10.44 0.09
CA ALA A 192 7.50 -9.47 0.78
C ALA A 192 6.21 -10.12 1.32
N MET A 193 5.58 -11.03 0.57
CA MET A 193 4.39 -11.76 1.04
C MET A 193 4.72 -12.76 2.16
N GLN A 194 5.85 -13.46 2.08
CA GLN A 194 6.31 -14.32 3.17
C GLN A 194 6.56 -13.52 4.45
N PHE A 195 7.16 -12.35 4.33
CA PHE A 195 7.36 -11.45 5.46
C PHE A 195 6.01 -11.00 6.05
N LEU A 196 5.04 -10.58 5.24
CA LEU A 196 3.69 -10.23 5.71
C LEU A 196 3.09 -11.36 6.55
N MET A 197 3.15 -12.59 6.06
CA MET A 197 2.63 -13.76 6.77
C MET A 197 3.36 -14.05 8.08
N SER A 198 4.64 -13.70 8.19
CA SER A 198 5.44 -13.90 9.40
C SER A 198 5.14 -12.88 10.50
N VAL A 199 4.82 -11.63 10.12
CA VAL A 199 4.62 -10.53 11.09
C VAL A 199 3.15 -10.27 11.42
N SER A 200 2.22 -10.74 10.58
CA SER A 200 0.78 -10.52 10.74
C SER A 200 0.06 -11.79 11.14
N VAL A 201 -0.27 -11.91 12.43
CA VAL A 201 -1.01 -13.08 12.96
C VAL A 201 -2.52 -12.95 12.68
N ARG A 202 -3.07 -11.73 12.74
CA ARG A 202 -4.49 -11.46 12.49
C ARG A 202 -4.72 -11.09 11.03
N ARG A 203 -5.96 -11.31 10.56
CA ARG A 203 -6.37 -10.88 9.21
C ARG A 203 -6.11 -9.38 9.04
N THR A 204 -5.40 -9.03 7.97
CA THR A 204 -4.89 -7.68 7.69
C THR A 204 -5.28 -7.32 6.26
N VAL A 205 -5.72 -6.10 6.03
CA VAL A 205 -5.87 -5.54 4.69
C VAL A 205 -4.48 -5.13 4.20
N CYS A 206 -4.03 -5.70 3.10
CA CYS A 206 -2.68 -5.49 2.59
C CYS A 206 -2.71 -4.91 1.17
N PHE A 207 -2.22 -3.69 1.01
CA PHE A 207 -1.98 -3.09 -0.30
C PHE A 207 -0.56 -3.37 -0.75
N VAL A 208 -0.41 -4.11 -1.85
CA VAL A 208 0.89 -4.38 -2.50
C VAL A 208 1.01 -3.39 -3.66
N ILE A 209 1.90 -2.41 -3.51
CA ILE A 209 2.06 -1.30 -4.43
C ILE A 209 3.36 -1.50 -5.20
N SER A 210 3.28 -1.84 -6.49
CA SER A 210 4.42 -2.17 -7.34
C SER A 210 4.04 -2.00 -8.81
N ASP A 211 5.00 -2.08 -9.72
CA ASP A 211 4.77 -2.24 -11.16
C ASP A 211 4.70 -3.72 -11.58
N PHE A 212 4.85 -4.66 -10.61
CA PHE A 212 4.75 -6.11 -10.81
C PHE A 212 5.65 -6.63 -11.94
N GLN A 213 6.88 -6.13 -12.03
CA GLN A 213 7.89 -6.63 -12.98
C GLN A 213 8.67 -7.84 -12.43
N ASP A 214 8.18 -8.46 -11.37
CA ASP A 214 8.70 -9.70 -10.79
C ASP A 214 8.07 -10.92 -11.48
N ASP A 215 8.81 -12.01 -11.50
CA ASP A 215 8.31 -13.31 -11.96
C ASP A 215 7.92 -14.20 -10.76
N HIS A 216 6.96 -15.08 -10.93
CA HIS A 216 6.59 -16.12 -9.95
C HIS A 216 5.99 -15.63 -8.61
N PHE A 217 5.55 -14.39 -8.49
CA PHE A 217 4.99 -13.83 -7.24
C PHE A 217 3.56 -14.32 -6.91
N ILE A 218 2.81 -14.78 -7.91
CA ILE A 218 1.37 -15.04 -7.75
C ILE A 218 1.04 -16.10 -6.70
N SER A 219 1.83 -17.16 -6.59
CA SER A 219 1.62 -18.23 -5.60
C SER A 219 1.78 -17.72 -4.17
N ALA A 220 2.74 -16.84 -3.93
CA ALA A 220 2.94 -16.20 -2.64
C ALA A 220 1.80 -15.22 -2.30
N MET A 221 1.33 -14.44 -3.29
CA MET A 221 0.18 -13.56 -3.11
C MET A 221 -1.11 -14.33 -2.84
N GLN A 222 -1.37 -15.45 -3.54
CA GLN A 222 -2.50 -16.33 -3.24
C GLN A 222 -2.44 -16.90 -1.82
N SER A 223 -1.25 -17.34 -1.39
CA SER A 223 -1.05 -17.87 -0.03
C SER A 223 -1.31 -16.78 1.02
N ALA A 224 -0.87 -15.57 0.77
CA ALA A 224 -1.16 -14.42 1.63
C ALA A 224 -2.64 -14.06 1.61
N ASN A 225 -3.32 -14.10 0.46
CA ASN A 225 -4.74 -13.75 0.31
C ASN A 225 -5.68 -14.72 1.03
N ARG A 226 -5.27 -15.97 1.24
CA ARG A 226 -6.04 -16.94 2.06
C ARG A 226 -6.13 -16.53 3.54
N ARG A 227 -5.15 -15.80 4.06
CA ARG A 227 -5.07 -15.39 5.48
C ARG A 227 -5.37 -13.91 5.69
N HIS A 228 -5.07 -13.10 4.71
CA HIS A 228 -5.21 -11.66 4.71
C HIS A 228 -6.16 -11.23 3.60
N ASP A 229 -6.32 -9.96 3.40
CA ASP A 229 -7.09 -9.35 2.33
C ASP A 229 -6.11 -8.58 1.45
N VAL A 230 -5.61 -9.22 0.40
CA VAL A 230 -4.53 -8.68 -0.43
C VAL A 230 -5.11 -7.93 -1.63
N ILE A 231 -4.66 -6.70 -1.81
CA ILE A 231 -5.04 -5.82 -2.91
C ILE A 231 -3.78 -5.46 -3.68
N ALA A 232 -3.75 -5.79 -4.96
CA ALA A 232 -2.66 -5.44 -5.87
C ALA A 232 -2.90 -4.06 -6.46
N VAL A 233 -1.91 -3.16 -6.35
CA VAL A 233 -1.95 -1.81 -6.92
C VAL A 233 -0.82 -1.67 -7.92
N LEU A 234 -1.18 -1.63 -9.20
CA LEU A 234 -0.25 -1.45 -10.30
C LEU A 234 0.02 0.03 -10.53
N MET A 235 1.27 0.45 -10.33
CA MET A 235 1.73 1.81 -10.60
C MET A 235 2.27 1.90 -12.03
N GLN A 236 1.67 2.75 -12.87
CA GLN A 236 2.03 2.88 -14.27
C GLN A 236 2.25 4.33 -14.69
N ASP A 237 3.30 4.54 -15.48
CA ASP A 237 3.48 5.81 -16.21
C ASP A 237 2.98 5.63 -17.65
N PRO A 238 2.17 6.56 -18.20
CA PRO A 238 1.66 6.47 -19.57
C PRO A 238 2.76 6.36 -20.64
N ARG A 239 3.97 6.85 -20.37
CA ARG A 239 5.11 6.76 -21.30
C ARG A 239 5.72 5.36 -21.38
N GLU A 240 5.51 4.51 -20.39
CA GLU A 240 5.87 3.09 -20.48
C GLU A 240 5.01 2.34 -21.52
N ARG A 241 3.78 2.84 -21.75
CA ARG A 241 2.85 2.31 -22.75
C ARG A 241 2.93 3.03 -24.09
N ASN A 242 2.95 4.36 -24.04
CA ASN A 242 2.89 5.22 -25.23
C ASN A 242 4.19 6.03 -25.37
N ILE A 243 5.17 5.45 -26.07
CA ILE A 243 6.42 6.13 -26.35
C ILE A 243 6.16 7.24 -27.39
N PRO A 244 6.60 8.50 -27.13
CA PRO A 244 6.43 9.60 -28.08
C PRO A 244 7.34 9.43 -29.30
N ASN A 245 6.91 9.95 -30.43
CA ASN A 245 7.77 10.06 -31.62
C ASN A 245 8.73 11.24 -31.48
N VAL A 246 9.95 10.95 -31.02
CA VAL A 246 11.03 11.96 -30.81
C VAL A 246 12.35 11.54 -31.46
N GLY A 247 12.30 10.58 -32.41
CA GLY A 247 13.47 10.05 -33.09
C GLY A 247 14.22 9.02 -32.22
N LEU A 248 15.55 9.06 -32.27
CA LEU A 248 16.37 8.11 -31.51
C LEU A 248 16.32 8.40 -30.02
N ILE A 249 15.92 7.40 -29.25
CA ILE A 249 15.86 7.43 -27.78
C ILE A 249 16.83 6.42 -27.19
N ARG A 250 17.40 6.77 -26.06
CA ARG A 250 18.23 5.87 -25.27
C ARG A 250 17.43 5.40 -24.05
N LEU A 251 17.05 4.12 -24.06
CA LEU A 251 16.39 3.49 -22.95
C LEU A 251 17.41 2.77 -22.07
N LYS A 252 17.32 3.01 -20.78
CA LYS A 252 18.12 2.33 -19.77
C LYS A 252 17.22 1.42 -18.95
N ASP A 253 17.58 0.16 -18.92
CA ASP A 253 16.94 -0.80 -18.00
C ASP A 253 17.31 -0.40 -16.56
N SER A 254 16.30 -0.15 -15.75
CA SER A 254 16.48 0.32 -14.37
C SER A 254 17.09 -0.75 -13.45
N GLU A 255 16.85 -2.03 -13.70
CA GLU A 255 17.36 -3.13 -12.89
C GLU A 255 18.78 -3.56 -13.30
N THR A 256 19.00 -3.80 -14.58
CA THR A 256 20.29 -4.26 -15.09
C THR A 256 21.26 -3.12 -15.36
N GLY A 257 20.73 -1.90 -15.57
CA GLY A 257 21.50 -0.72 -15.96
C GLY A 257 21.99 -0.74 -17.42
N GLN A 258 21.60 -1.76 -18.19
CA GLN A 258 21.92 -1.83 -19.61
C GLN A 258 21.23 -0.71 -20.38
N THR A 259 21.91 -0.17 -21.37
CA THR A 259 21.38 0.92 -22.19
C THR A 259 21.32 0.47 -23.63
N LYS A 260 20.17 0.69 -24.27
CA LYS A 260 19.96 0.42 -25.70
C LYS A 260 19.37 1.64 -26.39
N ILE A 261 19.71 1.82 -27.66
CA ILE A 261 19.17 2.89 -28.48
C ILE A 261 18.07 2.31 -29.37
N TYR A 262 16.93 2.98 -29.39
CA TYR A 262 15.77 2.61 -30.20
C TYR A 262 15.32 3.83 -31.01
N ASP A 263 14.80 3.55 -32.21
CA ASP A 263 14.14 4.58 -33.01
C ASP A 263 12.65 4.69 -32.66
N SER A 264 12.32 5.71 -31.87
CA SER A 264 10.93 6.00 -31.54
C SER A 264 10.15 6.63 -32.69
N GLY A 265 10.81 7.03 -33.78
CA GLY A 265 10.19 7.44 -35.04
C GLY A 265 9.48 6.27 -35.74
N SER A 266 9.97 5.04 -35.54
CA SER A 266 9.35 3.83 -36.10
C SER A 266 7.98 3.57 -35.50
N ALA A 267 6.93 3.58 -36.30
CA ALA A 267 5.56 3.22 -35.86
C ALA A 267 5.52 1.75 -35.40
N GLY A 268 6.24 0.88 -36.07
CA GLY A 268 6.34 -0.55 -35.72
C GLY A 268 6.88 -0.74 -34.30
N PHE A 269 7.95 -0.02 -33.93
CA PHE A 269 8.50 -0.06 -32.58
C PHE A 269 7.49 0.43 -31.54
N ARG A 270 6.86 1.59 -31.76
CA ARG A 270 5.87 2.13 -30.80
C ARG A 270 4.68 1.20 -30.61
N ASN A 271 4.13 0.67 -31.71
CA ASN A 271 3.01 -0.27 -31.66
C ASN A 271 3.39 -1.58 -30.96
N HIS A 272 4.61 -2.08 -31.17
CA HIS A 272 5.11 -3.27 -30.49
C HIS A 272 5.17 -3.05 -28.97
N VAL A 273 5.77 -1.95 -28.50
CA VAL A 273 5.85 -1.62 -27.08
C VAL A 273 4.45 -1.49 -26.45
N GLN A 274 3.55 -0.79 -27.14
CA GLN A 274 2.17 -0.63 -26.67
C GLN A 274 1.48 -1.98 -26.54
N THR A 275 1.54 -2.82 -27.58
CA THR A 275 0.91 -4.14 -27.58
C THR A 275 1.45 -5.04 -26.47
N MET A 276 2.78 -5.07 -26.29
CA MET A 276 3.41 -5.87 -25.24
C MET A 276 2.99 -5.39 -23.84
N THR A 277 2.92 -4.07 -23.62
CA THR A 277 2.47 -3.50 -22.35
C THR A 277 1.00 -3.82 -22.09
N ASP A 278 0.14 -3.67 -23.08
CA ASP A 278 -1.30 -3.99 -22.98
C ASP A 278 -1.52 -5.47 -22.67
N GLN A 279 -0.80 -6.36 -23.37
CA GLN A 279 -0.87 -7.81 -23.11
C GLN A 279 -0.42 -8.16 -21.69
N ARG A 280 0.64 -7.51 -21.20
CA ARG A 280 1.13 -7.71 -19.83
C ARG A 280 0.09 -7.28 -18.80
N ILE A 281 -0.50 -6.09 -18.94
CA ILE A 281 -1.54 -5.59 -18.03
C ILE A 281 -2.74 -6.51 -18.02
N GLU A 282 -3.21 -6.92 -19.21
CA GLU A 282 -4.35 -7.82 -19.32
C GLU A 282 -4.05 -9.20 -18.71
N SER A 283 -2.82 -9.68 -18.84
CA SER A 283 -2.36 -10.92 -18.20
C SER A 283 -2.35 -10.79 -16.67
N LEU A 284 -1.87 -9.66 -16.12
CA LEU A 284 -1.91 -9.37 -14.68
C LEU A 284 -3.36 -9.31 -14.17
N ARG A 285 -4.24 -8.61 -14.90
CA ARG A 285 -5.67 -8.50 -14.56
C ARG A 285 -6.34 -9.88 -14.49
N LYS A 286 -6.13 -10.72 -15.50
CA LYS A 286 -6.65 -12.11 -15.53
C LYS A 286 -6.07 -12.96 -14.40
N MET A 287 -4.78 -12.82 -14.13
CA MET A 287 -4.06 -13.53 -13.07
C MET A 287 -4.62 -13.19 -11.68
N PHE A 288 -4.78 -11.92 -11.36
CA PHE A 288 -5.34 -11.48 -10.09
C PHE A 288 -6.82 -11.86 -9.95
N TYR A 289 -7.61 -11.69 -11.02
CA TYR A 289 -9.02 -12.11 -11.03
C TYR A 289 -9.19 -13.61 -10.71
N ARG A 290 -8.39 -14.48 -11.35
CA ARG A 290 -8.41 -15.94 -11.10
C ARG A 290 -7.94 -16.29 -9.66
N SER A 291 -7.21 -15.41 -9.03
CA SER A 291 -6.64 -15.59 -7.70
C SER A 291 -7.51 -14.97 -6.58
N ASP A 292 -8.66 -14.41 -6.94
CA ASP A 292 -9.55 -13.66 -6.04
C ASP A 292 -8.79 -12.54 -5.29
N ILE A 293 -7.85 -11.90 -6.00
CA ILE A 293 -7.08 -10.75 -5.51
C ILE A 293 -7.61 -9.51 -6.20
N ASP A 294 -8.04 -8.53 -5.44
CA ASP A 294 -8.47 -7.25 -5.98
C ASP A 294 -7.31 -6.52 -6.64
N PHE A 295 -7.59 -5.89 -7.78
CA PHE A 295 -6.59 -5.25 -8.62
C PHE A 295 -6.99 -3.80 -8.93
N ILE A 296 -6.07 -2.87 -8.69
CA ILE A 296 -6.22 -1.44 -8.96
C ILE A 296 -5.13 -1.02 -9.92
N GLU A 297 -5.50 -0.38 -11.03
CA GLU A 297 -4.57 0.25 -11.94
C GLU A 297 -4.50 1.76 -11.65
N VAL A 298 -3.29 2.26 -11.49
CA VAL A 298 -3.02 3.66 -11.14
C VAL A 298 -2.12 4.29 -12.18
N ASP A 299 -2.66 5.27 -12.89
CA ASP A 299 -1.89 6.18 -13.74
C ASP A 299 -1.23 7.25 -12.86
N VAL A 300 0.10 7.22 -12.76
CA VAL A 300 0.86 8.12 -11.88
C VAL A 300 0.79 9.59 -12.29
N THR A 301 0.34 9.88 -13.51
CA THR A 301 0.19 11.27 -13.99
C THR A 301 -1.16 11.88 -13.62
N ARG A 302 -2.12 11.05 -13.18
CA ARG A 302 -3.49 11.47 -12.83
C ARG A 302 -3.72 11.51 -11.33
N SER A 303 -4.93 11.94 -10.95
CA SER A 303 -5.37 11.90 -9.54
C SER A 303 -5.45 10.47 -9.01
N LEU A 304 -4.84 10.21 -7.87
CA LEU A 304 -4.88 8.91 -7.19
C LEU A 304 -6.19 8.67 -6.42
N VAL A 305 -6.94 9.73 -6.18
CA VAL A 305 -8.21 9.67 -5.43
C VAL A 305 -9.28 8.92 -6.22
N SER A 306 -9.35 9.15 -7.54
CA SER A 306 -10.39 8.54 -8.40
C SER A 306 -10.34 7.02 -8.42
N PRO A 307 -9.19 6.36 -8.72
CA PRO A 307 -9.12 4.90 -8.73
C PRO A 307 -9.38 4.28 -7.34
N LEU A 308 -8.93 4.92 -6.26
CA LEU A 308 -9.23 4.46 -4.89
C LEU A 308 -10.73 4.55 -4.57
N THR A 309 -11.35 5.68 -4.91
CA THR A 309 -12.80 5.90 -4.73
C THR A 309 -13.63 4.87 -5.47
N GLU A 310 -13.29 4.62 -6.74
CA GLU A 310 -13.96 3.62 -7.58
C GLU A 310 -13.79 2.21 -6.99
N PHE A 311 -12.60 1.85 -6.58
CA PHE A 311 -12.31 0.58 -5.93
C PHE A 311 -13.13 0.39 -4.65
N PHE A 312 -13.16 1.37 -3.74
CA PHE A 312 -13.93 1.27 -2.51
C PHE A 312 -15.45 1.14 -2.78
N ARG A 313 -15.97 1.89 -3.73
CA ARG A 313 -17.39 1.77 -4.15
C ARG A 313 -17.71 0.40 -4.75
N MET A 314 -16.82 -0.14 -5.58
CA MET A 314 -16.99 -1.48 -6.15
C MET A 314 -17.02 -2.53 -5.03
N ARG A 315 -16.11 -2.46 -4.07
CA ARG A 315 -16.06 -3.36 -2.92
C ARG A 315 -17.30 -3.28 -2.05
N GLN A 316 -17.76 -2.07 -1.75
CA GLN A 316 -18.99 -1.85 -0.99
C GLN A 316 -20.19 -2.53 -1.65
N LYS A 317 -20.33 -2.43 -2.98
CA LYS A 317 -21.40 -3.10 -3.73
C LYS A 317 -21.33 -4.63 -3.65
N ARG A 318 -20.13 -5.21 -3.53
CA ARG A 318 -19.96 -6.67 -3.35
C ARG A 318 -20.40 -7.16 -1.96
N ILE A 319 -20.20 -6.36 -0.92
CA ILE A 319 -20.56 -6.69 0.47
C ILE A 319 -22.10 -6.68 0.66
N HIS A 320 -22.81 -5.85 -0.11
CA HIS A 320 -24.26 -5.70 -0.03
C HIS A 320 -25.06 -6.64 -0.96
N ARG A 321 -24.37 -7.50 -1.72
CA ARG A 321 -24.95 -8.61 -2.48
C ARG A 321 -24.79 -9.93 -1.72
#